data_00cb517cc3ecdb245978adba6118c5ba
#
_entry.id   00cb517cc3ecdb245978adba6118c5ba
#
_cell.length_a   1.000
_cell.length_b   1.000
_cell.length_c   1.000
_cell.angle_alpha   90.00
_cell.angle_beta   90.00
_cell.angle_gamma   90.00
#
_symmetry.space_group_name_H-M   'P 1'
#
loop_
_entity.id
_entity.type
_entity.pdbx_description
1 polymer ?
#
loop_
_entity_poly.entity_id
_entity_poly.type
_entity_poly.pdbx_seq_one_letter_code
_entity_poly.pdbx_strand_id
1 'polypeptide(L)'
;MTNSAELTAIVSKFDTEGTISGIKPLGPGFINDTFIVETEGGPRYILQRKNHVIFPDVPGMMQNILLVTEHIKKKVAAEGGDPMREAMTVIKRTPGSMTDQEKDAKAGDLYYKDASGSYWAMTLFIEGSVTYEKADTPALAYKGGEGIGKFQAQLSDFTTPLNETIKGFHNIRWRFTQWDEALRRDAAGRVKDLSEEIGWIESRRKEMLDFWTLVENGTIPTRVTHNDTKISNILFDSEGSVLCVIDLDTCMSSTSLNDFGDAIRSYTNTGAEDDRDLSKVSMSMEMFKAYTEGYLSMRRGNLTGTELRYLAFSARYITYEQVLRFLMDYIDGDKYYKTAYPEHNLVRTRAQYRLLQSMEAQYSEMVRIVEGC
;
A
#
# COMPACT_ATOMS: atom_id res chain seq x y z
N MET A 1 10.00 -20.29 14.72
CA MET A 1 10.98 -19.23 14.35
C MET A 1 12.00 -19.89 13.43
N THR A 2 12.22 -19.32 12.24
CA THR A 2 13.25 -19.74 11.30
C THR A 2 14.61 -19.57 11.98
N ASN A 3 15.46 -20.58 12.03
CA ASN A 3 16.75 -20.47 12.71
C ASN A 3 17.79 -19.77 11.80
N SER A 4 18.88 -19.26 12.39
CA SER A 4 19.93 -18.52 11.67
C SER A 4 20.57 -19.33 10.53
N ALA A 5 20.77 -20.63 10.70
CA ALA A 5 21.36 -21.49 9.66
C ALA A 5 20.41 -21.65 8.46
N GLU A 6 19.12 -21.75 8.72
CA GLU A 6 18.08 -21.83 7.67
C GLU A 6 18.00 -20.51 6.88
N LEU A 7 18.00 -19.36 7.55
CA LEU A 7 18.02 -18.06 6.89
C LEU A 7 19.28 -17.89 6.02
N THR A 8 20.45 -18.31 6.51
CA THR A 8 21.69 -18.28 5.72
C THR A 8 21.59 -19.16 4.47
N ALA A 9 21.00 -20.36 4.59
CA ALA A 9 20.78 -21.24 3.45
C ALA A 9 19.79 -20.62 2.42
N ILE A 10 18.79 -19.86 2.87
CA ILE A 10 17.87 -19.13 2.00
C ILE A 10 18.60 -17.99 1.29
N VAL A 11 19.36 -17.15 2.02
CA VAL A 11 20.13 -16.04 1.43
C VAL A 11 21.10 -16.55 0.36
N SER A 12 21.76 -17.70 0.55
CA SER A 12 22.67 -18.29 -0.44
C SER A 12 22.02 -18.67 -1.78
N LYS A 13 20.67 -18.59 -1.89
CA LYS A 13 19.97 -18.79 -3.16
C LYS A 13 19.95 -17.53 -4.04
N PHE A 14 20.31 -16.38 -3.50
CA PHE A 14 20.26 -15.09 -4.18
C PHE A 14 21.68 -14.64 -4.54
N ASP A 15 21.76 -13.81 -5.57
CA ASP A 15 23.02 -13.24 -6.09
C ASP A 15 23.44 -12.06 -5.22
N THR A 16 24.10 -12.37 -4.11
CA THR A 16 24.57 -11.39 -3.12
C THR A 16 26.08 -11.22 -3.18
N GLU A 17 26.53 -9.99 -2.97
CA GLU A 17 27.94 -9.65 -2.84
C GLU A 17 28.38 -9.69 -1.36
N GLY A 18 29.64 -10.02 -1.12
CA GLY A 18 30.20 -10.11 0.24
C GLY A 18 29.90 -11.41 0.95
N THR A 19 30.43 -11.54 2.16
CA THR A 19 30.20 -12.68 3.06
C THR A 19 29.14 -12.35 4.11
N ILE A 20 28.13 -13.18 4.27
CA ILE A 20 27.06 -12.95 5.27
C ILE A 20 27.68 -12.91 6.67
N SER A 21 27.54 -11.79 7.36
CA SER A 21 28.02 -11.58 8.74
C SER A 21 26.90 -11.58 9.77
N GLY A 22 25.64 -11.32 9.35
CA GLY A 22 24.49 -11.34 10.25
C GLY A 22 23.15 -11.31 9.54
N ILE A 23 22.14 -11.91 10.17
CA ILE A 23 20.73 -11.80 9.72
C ILE A 23 19.90 -11.52 10.97
N LYS A 24 19.16 -10.41 10.97
CA LYS A 24 18.36 -9.94 12.10
C LYS A 24 16.95 -9.56 11.65
N PRO A 25 15.90 -9.82 12.47
CA PRO A 25 14.57 -9.30 12.19
C PRO A 25 14.60 -7.77 12.05
N LEU A 26 13.87 -7.23 11.08
CA LEU A 26 13.72 -5.80 10.86
C LEU A 26 12.28 -5.37 11.18
N GLY A 27 12.06 -4.91 12.41
CA GLY A 27 10.77 -4.45 12.90
C GLY A 27 9.69 -5.53 13.05
N PRO A 28 8.52 -5.19 13.57
CA PRO A 28 7.36 -6.07 13.60
C PRO A 28 6.67 -6.02 12.22
N GLY A 29 7.09 -6.83 11.25
CA GLY A 29 6.42 -6.92 9.96
C GLY A 29 4.91 -7.17 10.13
N PHE A 30 4.06 -6.29 9.56
CA PHE A 30 2.60 -6.43 9.69
C PHE A 30 2.07 -7.58 8.82
N ILE A 31 2.64 -7.76 7.64
CA ILE A 31 2.21 -8.75 6.64
C ILE A 31 3.32 -9.78 6.38
N ASN A 32 4.50 -9.31 6.01
CA ASN A 32 5.68 -10.15 5.70
C ASN A 32 6.59 -10.24 6.92
N ASP A 33 7.32 -11.36 7.06
CA ASP A 33 8.47 -11.40 7.96
C ASP A 33 9.66 -10.78 7.24
N THR A 34 10.24 -9.75 7.82
CA THR A 34 11.32 -8.97 7.21
C THR A 34 12.60 -9.08 8.03
N PHE A 35 13.72 -9.28 7.34
CA PHE A 35 15.05 -9.40 7.94
C PHE A 35 16.03 -8.49 7.21
N ILE A 36 16.94 -7.88 7.99
CA ILE A 36 18.13 -7.26 7.43
C ILE A 36 19.26 -8.29 7.36
N VAL A 37 19.91 -8.36 6.21
CA VAL A 37 21.08 -9.21 5.97
C VAL A 37 22.31 -8.31 5.92
N GLU A 38 23.24 -8.51 6.83
CA GLU A 38 24.51 -7.81 6.92
C GLU A 38 25.59 -8.64 6.22
N THR A 39 26.48 -7.99 5.46
CA THR A 39 27.59 -8.63 4.76
C THR A 39 28.91 -7.92 5.08
N GLU A 40 30.01 -8.67 5.04
CA GLU A 40 31.38 -8.13 5.02
C GLU A 40 31.85 -8.04 3.58
N GLY A 41 32.31 -6.86 3.18
CA GLY A 41 32.81 -6.59 1.82
C GLY A 41 31.73 -6.43 0.76
N GLY A 42 30.46 -6.28 1.15
CA GLY A 42 29.33 -6.05 0.26
C GLY A 42 28.26 -5.16 0.90
N PRO A 43 27.17 -4.87 0.16
CA PRO A 43 26.06 -4.08 0.66
C PRO A 43 25.17 -4.89 1.60
N ARG A 44 24.30 -4.22 2.37
CA ARG A 44 23.23 -4.87 3.13
C ARG A 44 22.04 -5.18 2.22
N TYR A 45 21.23 -6.15 2.64
CA TYR A 45 20.03 -6.56 1.92
C TYR A 45 18.82 -6.67 2.84
N ILE A 46 17.64 -6.62 2.25
CA ILE A 46 16.36 -6.96 2.90
C ILE A 46 15.91 -8.31 2.37
N LEU A 47 15.76 -9.28 3.26
CA LEU A 47 15.15 -10.57 2.98
C LEU A 47 13.73 -10.58 3.53
N GLN A 48 12.76 -10.96 2.71
CA GLN A 48 11.34 -11.04 3.12
C GLN A 48 10.78 -12.43 2.86
N ARG A 49 10.07 -12.97 3.85
CA ARG A 49 9.15 -14.08 3.64
C ARG A 49 7.80 -13.51 3.27
N LYS A 50 7.38 -13.71 2.02
CA LYS A 50 6.14 -13.18 1.47
C LYS A 50 4.94 -13.96 2.00
N ASN A 51 3.91 -13.23 2.43
CA ASN A 51 2.67 -13.83 2.94
C ASN A 51 1.78 -14.28 1.78
N HIS A 52 1.95 -15.53 1.34
CA HIS A 52 1.20 -16.11 0.23
C HIS A 52 -0.28 -16.45 0.56
N VAL A 53 -0.72 -16.23 1.80
CA VAL A 53 -2.15 -16.29 2.15
C VAL A 53 -2.84 -15.00 1.72
N ILE A 54 -2.18 -13.85 1.93
CA ILE A 54 -2.69 -12.54 1.51
C ILE A 54 -2.42 -12.31 0.01
N PHE A 55 -1.26 -12.73 -0.47
CA PHE A 55 -0.83 -12.62 -1.86
C PHE A 55 -0.74 -14.01 -2.51
N PRO A 56 -1.85 -14.57 -3.00
CA PRO A 56 -1.84 -15.94 -3.52
C PRO A 56 -1.01 -16.12 -4.80
N ASP A 57 -0.81 -15.05 -5.59
CA ASP A 57 0.08 -15.04 -6.77
C ASP A 57 1.39 -14.31 -6.47
N VAL A 58 2.26 -14.88 -5.63
CA VAL A 58 3.60 -14.33 -5.35
C VAL A 58 4.44 -14.20 -6.63
N PRO A 59 4.45 -15.14 -7.60
CA PRO A 59 5.14 -14.94 -8.88
C PRO A 59 4.69 -13.70 -9.64
N GLY A 60 3.36 -13.48 -9.74
CA GLY A 60 2.80 -12.29 -10.39
C GLY A 60 3.14 -11.00 -9.66
N MET A 61 3.12 -11.02 -8.33
CA MET A 61 3.54 -9.90 -7.50
C MET A 61 5.02 -9.53 -7.73
N MET A 62 5.91 -10.50 -7.70
CA MET A 62 7.35 -10.26 -7.93
C MET A 62 7.62 -9.75 -9.35
N GLN A 63 6.86 -10.21 -10.34
CA GLN A 63 6.92 -9.68 -11.70
C GLN A 63 6.49 -8.21 -11.75
N ASN A 64 5.39 -7.84 -11.08
CA ASN A 64 4.95 -6.45 -10.98
C ASN A 64 6.04 -5.56 -10.37
N ILE A 65 6.62 -5.99 -9.25
CA ILE A 65 7.69 -5.26 -8.55
C ILE A 65 8.87 -5.02 -9.49
N LEU A 66 9.34 -6.06 -10.20
CA LEU A 66 10.45 -5.91 -11.14
C LEU A 66 10.11 -4.93 -12.26
N LEU A 67 8.93 -5.06 -12.89
CA LEU A 67 8.53 -4.20 -14.00
C LEU A 67 8.45 -2.73 -13.57
N VAL A 68 7.87 -2.46 -12.41
CA VAL A 68 7.72 -1.11 -11.85
C VAL A 68 9.08 -0.53 -11.48
N THR A 69 9.91 -1.27 -10.76
CA THR A 69 11.22 -0.78 -10.31
C THR A 69 12.19 -0.53 -11.46
N GLU A 70 12.22 -1.41 -12.47
CA GLU A 70 13.07 -1.21 -13.66
C GLU A 70 12.61 -0.03 -14.53
N HIS A 71 11.31 0.26 -14.57
CA HIS A 71 10.80 1.46 -15.24
C HIS A 71 11.23 2.73 -14.48
N ILE A 72 11.05 2.76 -13.16
CA ILE A 72 11.48 3.91 -12.32
C ILE A 72 12.98 4.13 -12.42
N LYS A 73 13.82 3.08 -12.38
CA LYS A 73 15.28 3.20 -12.54
C LYS A 73 15.66 3.89 -13.84
N LYS A 74 14.99 3.56 -14.95
CA LYS A 74 15.24 4.20 -16.24
C LYS A 74 14.89 5.69 -16.21
N LYS A 75 13.79 6.08 -15.53
CA LYS A 75 13.41 7.48 -15.36
C LYS A 75 14.42 8.23 -14.50
N VAL A 76 14.77 7.69 -13.34
CA VAL A 76 15.78 8.25 -12.44
C VAL A 76 17.11 8.48 -13.17
N ALA A 77 17.61 7.48 -13.93
CA ALA A 77 18.84 7.61 -14.70
C ALA A 77 18.73 8.70 -15.78
N ALA A 78 17.59 8.80 -16.47
CA ALA A 78 17.36 9.82 -17.49
C ALA A 78 17.31 11.25 -16.90
N GLU A 79 16.89 11.39 -15.64
CA GLU A 79 16.84 12.63 -14.88
C GLU A 79 18.18 12.97 -14.19
N GLY A 80 19.19 12.09 -14.31
CA GLY A 80 20.52 12.27 -13.71
C GLY A 80 20.60 11.92 -12.22
N GLY A 81 19.58 11.24 -11.68
CA GLY A 81 19.54 10.73 -10.32
C GLY A 81 20.30 9.40 -10.14
N ASP A 82 20.28 8.86 -8.93
CA ASP A 82 20.89 7.57 -8.59
C ASP A 82 19.85 6.43 -8.53
N PRO A 83 19.76 5.57 -9.58
CA PRO A 83 18.78 4.48 -9.62
C PRO A 83 18.95 3.45 -8.50
N MET A 84 20.12 3.36 -7.87
CA MET A 84 20.35 2.42 -6.77
C MET A 84 19.85 2.95 -5.42
N ARG A 85 19.58 4.24 -5.32
CA ARG A 85 19.05 4.90 -4.13
C ARG A 85 17.61 5.38 -4.30
N GLU A 86 17.24 5.80 -5.51
CA GLU A 86 15.93 6.40 -5.78
C GLU A 86 14.89 5.39 -6.32
N ALA A 87 15.27 4.10 -6.39
CA ALA A 87 14.36 3.00 -6.71
C ALA A 87 14.77 1.74 -5.96
N MET A 88 13.80 0.87 -5.65
CA MET A 88 14.08 -0.45 -5.11
C MET A 88 14.85 -1.30 -6.13
N THR A 89 15.77 -2.13 -5.64
CA THR A 89 16.49 -3.10 -6.46
C THR A 89 16.17 -4.51 -6.00
N VAL A 90 15.51 -5.29 -6.84
CA VAL A 90 15.25 -6.71 -6.59
C VAL A 90 16.55 -7.50 -6.84
N ILE A 91 16.94 -8.34 -5.89
CA ILE A 91 18.08 -9.24 -6.01
C ILE A 91 17.60 -10.55 -6.62
N LYS A 92 18.16 -10.92 -7.76
CA LYS A 92 17.80 -12.16 -8.44
C LYS A 92 18.42 -13.37 -7.77
N ARG A 93 17.87 -14.51 -8.07
CA ARG A 93 18.48 -15.80 -7.66
C ARG A 93 19.74 -16.08 -8.46
N THR A 94 20.72 -16.68 -7.80
CA THR A 94 21.92 -17.19 -8.48
C THR A 94 21.51 -18.29 -9.47
N PRO A 95 21.89 -18.21 -10.76
CA PRO A 95 21.46 -19.22 -11.76
C PRO A 95 21.75 -20.66 -11.38
N GLY A 96 22.89 -20.92 -10.73
CA GLY A 96 23.27 -22.25 -10.21
C GLY A 96 22.46 -22.75 -9.03
N SER A 97 21.65 -21.90 -8.39
CA SER A 97 20.76 -22.26 -7.29
C SER A 97 19.37 -22.72 -7.74
N MET A 98 19.08 -22.68 -9.05
CA MET A 98 17.76 -22.96 -9.62
C MET A 98 17.78 -24.28 -10.40
N THR A 99 16.73 -25.09 -10.21
CA THR A 99 16.38 -26.20 -11.11
C THR A 99 15.86 -25.66 -12.46
N ASP A 100 15.83 -26.49 -13.48
CA ASP A 100 15.31 -26.06 -14.79
C ASP A 100 13.82 -25.69 -14.70
N GLN A 101 13.04 -26.42 -13.89
CA GLN A 101 11.63 -26.10 -13.66
C GLN A 101 11.45 -24.73 -12.99
N GLU A 102 12.34 -24.34 -12.08
CA GLU A 102 12.30 -23.01 -11.44
C GLU A 102 12.72 -21.90 -12.41
N LYS A 103 13.67 -22.16 -13.33
CA LYS A 103 14.06 -21.21 -14.38
C LYS A 103 12.94 -20.94 -15.38
N ASP A 104 12.14 -21.97 -15.69
CA ASP A 104 11.00 -21.90 -16.60
C ASP A 104 9.75 -21.32 -15.92
N ALA A 105 9.72 -21.24 -14.60
CA ALA A 105 8.59 -20.69 -13.85
C ALA A 105 8.47 -19.17 -14.05
N LYS A 106 7.23 -18.67 -14.05
CA LYS A 106 6.95 -17.22 -14.09
C LYS A 106 7.70 -16.50 -12.97
N ALA A 107 8.58 -15.56 -13.35
CA ALA A 107 9.41 -14.80 -12.40
C ALA A 107 10.26 -15.68 -11.45
N GLY A 108 10.62 -16.90 -11.87
CA GLY A 108 11.30 -17.89 -11.02
C GLY A 108 12.68 -17.45 -10.52
N ASP A 109 13.31 -16.48 -11.20
CA ASP A 109 14.57 -15.86 -10.78
C ASP A 109 14.41 -14.74 -9.73
N LEU A 110 13.17 -14.37 -9.36
CA LEU A 110 12.88 -13.26 -8.45
C LEU A 110 12.50 -13.72 -7.03
N TYR A 111 12.25 -15.00 -6.83
CA TYR A 111 11.89 -15.56 -5.53
C TYR A 111 12.45 -16.97 -5.34
N TYR A 112 12.59 -17.36 -4.10
CA TYR A 112 12.88 -18.74 -3.71
C TYR A 112 11.67 -19.32 -2.96
N LYS A 113 11.20 -20.51 -3.37
CA LYS A 113 10.19 -21.25 -2.65
C LYS A 113 10.87 -22.38 -1.89
N ASP A 114 10.80 -22.34 -0.56
CA ASP A 114 11.43 -23.36 0.29
C ASP A 114 10.62 -24.66 0.39
N ALA A 115 11.18 -25.65 1.04
CA ALA A 115 10.56 -26.98 1.20
C ALA A 115 9.25 -26.94 2.02
N SER A 116 9.03 -25.89 2.83
CA SER A 116 7.79 -25.67 3.56
C SER A 116 6.69 -25.03 2.70
N GLY A 117 7.02 -24.59 1.48
CA GLY A 117 6.14 -23.86 0.58
C GLY A 117 6.14 -22.34 0.78
N SER A 118 7.00 -21.82 1.68
CA SER A 118 7.13 -20.38 1.91
C SER A 118 7.92 -19.72 0.78
N TYR A 119 7.51 -18.50 0.40
CA TYR A 119 8.16 -17.72 -0.64
C TYR A 119 9.07 -16.66 -0.02
N TRP A 120 10.28 -16.56 -0.54
CA TRP A 120 11.31 -15.64 -0.10
C TRP A 120 11.74 -14.75 -1.25
N ALA A 121 11.88 -13.46 -1.00
CA ALA A 121 12.39 -12.48 -1.96
C ALA A 121 13.43 -11.59 -1.29
N MET A 122 14.32 -11.03 -2.07
CA MET A 122 15.41 -10.19 -1.58
C MET A 122 15.50 -8.89 -2.36
N THR A 123 15.76 -7.79 -1.66
CA THR A 123 16.04 -6.48 -2.25
C THR A 123 17.30 -5.89 -1.64
N LEU A 124 17.89 -4.96 -2.37
CA LEU A 124 19.03 -4.18 -1.85
C LEU A 124 18.55 -3.24 -0.73
N PHE A 125 19.29 -3.16 0.36
CA PHE A 125 19.06 -2.15 1.39
C PHE A 125 19.59 -0.80 0.92
N ILE A 126 18.80 0.26 1.04
CA ILE A 126 19.19 1.61 0.65
C ILE A 126 19.87 2.29 1.83
N GLU A 127 21.18 2.43 1.73
CA GLU A 127 22.02 2.96 2.82
C GLU A 127 21.71 4.42 3.13
N GLY A 128 21.81 4.79 4.42
CA GLY A 128 21.53 6.16 4.90
C GLY A 128 20.10 6.61 4.72
N SER A 129 19.18 5.67 4.48
CA SER A 129 17.75 5.98 4.43
C SER A 129 17.13 6.02 5.82
N VAL A 130 16.08 6.84 5.96
CA VAL A 130 15.26 7.02 7.17
C VAL A 130 13.80 6.79 6.81
N THR A 131 13.03 6.19 7.71
CA THR A 131 11.57 6.04 7.61
C THR A 131 10.87 6.71 8.79
N TYR A 132 9.61 7.08 8.61
CA TYR A 132 8.74 7.61 9.66
C TYR A 132 7.51 6.72 9.80
N GLU A 133 7.13 6.40 11.03
CA GLU A 133 5.93 5.58 11.29
C GLU A 133 4.63 6.38 11.09
N LYS A 134 4.67 7.69 11.32
CA LYS A 134 3.53 8.60 11.20
C LYS A 134 4.00 9.96 10.68
N ALA A 135 3.19 10.59 9.84
CA ALA A 135 3.34 12.00 9.51
C ALA A 135 2.70 12.83 10.65
N ASP A 136 3.52 13.43 11.46
CA ASP A 136 3.10 14.20 12.65
C ASP A 136 3.18 15.74 12.44
N THR A 137 3.69 16.16 11.28
CA THR A 137 3.79 17.57 10.91
C THR A 137 3.31 17.81 9.47
N PRO A 138 2.79 19.02 9.16
CA PRO A 138 2.44 19.40 7.79
C PRO A 138 3.62 19.30 6.82
N ALA A 139 4.83 19.66 7.27
CA ALA A 139 6.03 19.55 6.45
C ALA A 139 6.31 18.09 6.03
N LEU A 140 6.13 17.13 6.96
CA LEU A 140 6.31 15.72 6.67
C LEU A 140 5.16 15.16 5.82
N ALA A 141 3.93 15.66 6.00
CA ALA A 141 2.80 15.33 5.12
C ALA A 141 3.03 15.83 3.69
N TYR A 142 3.57 17.05 3.52
CA TYR A 142 3.98 17.56 2.21
C TYR A 142 4.98 16.63 1.53
N LYS A 143 6.02 16.21 2.26
CA LYS A 143 7.04 15.27 1.76
C LYS A 143 6.45 13.90 1.41
N GLY A 144 5.49 13.42 2.17
CA GLY A 144 4.73 12.21 1.84
C GLY A 144 3.98 12.34 0.52
N GLY A 145 3.30 13.49 0.33
CA GLY A 145 2.63 13.83 -0.93
C GLY A 145 3.60 13.90 -2.11
N GLU A 146 4.74 14.59 -1.92
CA GLU A 146 5.82 14.66 -2.91
C GLU A 146 6.31 13.26 -3.31
N GLY A 147 6.52 12.36 -2.33
CA GLY A 147 7.01 11.00 -2.58
C GLY A 147 6.04 10.16 -3.42
N ILE A 148 4.77 10.11 -3.04
CA ILE A 148 3.76 9.37 -3.81
C ILE A 148 3.47 10.03 -5.15
N GLY A 149 3.45 11.36 -5.20
CA GLY A 149 3.32 12.12 -6.44
C GLY A 149 4.46 11.82 -7.42
N LYS A 150 5.74 11.81 -6.97
CA LYS A 150 6.93 11.45 -7.76
C LYS A 150 6.81 10.03 -8.29
N PHE A 151 6.48 9.06 -7.42
CA PHE A 151 6.29 7.65 -7.79
C PHE A 151 5.28 7.50 -8.93
N GLN A 152 4.11 8.10 -8.81
CA GLN A 152 3.08 8.04 -9.85
C GLN A 152 3.44 8.85 -11.11
N ALA A 153 4.17 9.96 -10.99
CA ALA A 153 4.63 10.73 -12.13
C ALA A 153 5.64 9.94 -12.97
N GLN A 154 6.58 9.27 -12.33
CA GLN A 154 7.55 8.39 -12.98
C GLN A 154 6.90 7.20 -13.72
N LEU A 155 5.72 6.76 -13.26
CA LEU A 155 4.95 5.67 -13.87
C LEU A 155 3.83 6.16 -14.81
N SER A 156 3.75 7.44 -15.11
CA SER A 156 2.64 8.01 -15.90
C SER A 156 2.57 7.50 -17.34
N ASP A 157 3.69 7.08 -17.91
CA ASP A 157 3.83 6.48 -19.24
C ASP A 157 4.03 4.96 -19.21
N PHE A 158 3.90 4.33 -18.04
CA PHE A 158 3.96 2.88 -17.92
C PHE A 158 2.70 2.24 -18.51
N THR A 159 2.87 1.38 -19.51
CA THR A 159 1.75 0.79 -20.27
C THR A 159 1.65 -0.73 -20.15
N THR A 160 2.63 -1.38 -19.51
CA THR A 160 2.59 -2.84 -19.35
C THR A 160 1.52 -3.23 -18.34
N PRO A 161 0.57 -4.11 -18.66
CA PRO A 161 -0.42 -4.58 -17.69
C PRO A 161 0.24 -5.28 -16.50
N LEU A 162 -0.16 -4.93 -15.29
CA LEU A 162 0.26 -5.59 -14.07
C LEU A 162 -0.71 -6.70 -13.68
N ASN A 163 -0.21 -7.72 -12.98
CA ASN A 163 -1.01 -8.80 -12.44
C ASN A 163 -1.90 -8.29 -11.29
N GLU A 164 -3.13 -8.76 -11.21
CA GLU A 164 -4.01 -8.50 -10.07
C GLU A 164 -3.61 -9.43 -8.92
N THR A 165 -2.78 -8.95 -8.00
CA THR A 165 -2.22 -9.75 -6.90
C THR A 165 -3.19 -9.95 -5.74
N ILE A 166 -4.13 -9.03 -5.57
CA ILE A 166 -5.26 -9.11 -4.64
C ILE A 166 -6.54 -8.82 -5.44
N LYS A 167 -7.37 -9.83 -5.60
CA LYS A 167 -8.60 -9.72 -6.40
C LYS A 167 -9.52 -8.62 -5.88
N GLY A 168 -9.88 -7.69 -6.76
CA GLY A 168 -10.83 -6.63 -6.48
C GLY A 168 -10.36 -5.66 -5.39
N PHE A 169 -9.05 -5.49 -5.22
CA PHE A 169 -8.50 -4.55 -4.24
C PHE A 169 -8.93 -3.12 -4.59
N HIS A 170 -9.52 -2.41 -3.64
CA HIS A 170 -10.17 -1.11 -3.82
C HIS A 170 -11.31 -1.05 -4.87
N ASN A 171 -11.81 -2.18 -5.35
CA ASN A 171 -12.97 -2.25 -6.22
C ASN A 171 -14.25 -2.33 -5.36
N ILE A 172 -14.97 -1.22 -5.22
CA ILE A 172 -16.14 -1.17 -4.36
C ILE A 172 -17.30 -2.04 -4.87
N ARG A 173 -17.42 -2.26 -6.19
CA ARG A 173 -18.42 -3.17 -6.75
C ARG A 173 -18.15 -4.60 -6.29
N TRP A 174 -16.89 -5.02 -6.34
CA TRP A 174 -16.46 -6.31 -5.81
C TRP A 174 -16.70 -6.40 -4.29
N ARG A 175 -16.38 -5.32 -3.54
CA ARG A 175 -16.63 -5.28 -2.10
C ARG A 175 -18.10 -5.41 -1.77
N PHE A 176 -19.01 -4.81 -2.54
CA PHE A 176 -20.45 -4.96 -2.31
C PHE A 176 -20.95 -6.39 -2.58
N THR A 177 -20.37 -7.13 -3.52
CA THR A 177 -20.72 -8.57 -3.66
C THR A 177 -20.34 -9.37 -2.41
N GLN A 178 -19.20 -9.06 -1.80
CA GLN A 178 -18.76 -9.69 -0.55
C GLN A 178 -19.60 -9.22 0.64
N TRP A 179 -19.95 -7.94 0.69
CA TRP A 179 -20.80 -7.34 1.71
C TRP A 179 -22.20 -7.95 1.73
N ASP A 180 -22.86 -8.04 0.59
CA ASP A 180 -24.18 -8.63 0.46
C ASP A 180 -24.18 -10.11 0.91
N GLU A 181 -23.13 -10.85 0.58
CA GLU A 181 -22.93 -12.22 1.01
C GLU A 181 -22.67 -12.34 2.53
N ALA A 182 -21.84 -11.43 3.09
CA ALA A 182 -21.58 -11.41 4.53
C ALA A 182 -22.85 -11.14 5.34
N LEU A 183 -23.68 -10.17 4.91
CA LEU A 183 -24.97 -9.89 5.52
C LEU A 183 -25.92 -11.09 5.45
N ARG A 184 -26.00 -11.74 4.27
CA ARG A 184 -26.89 -12.91 4.08
C ARG A 184 -26.45 -14.10 4.93
N ARG A 185 -25.16 -14.32 5.08
CA ARG A 185 -24.59 -15.45 5.82
C ARG A 185 -24.63 -15.24 7.31
N ASP A 186 -24.40 -14.02 7.78
CA ASP A 186 -24.31 -13.63 9.19
C ASP A 186 -23.53 -14.65 10.05
N ALA A 187 -22.30 -14.93 9.62
CA ALA A 187 -21.51 -16.06 10.14
C ALA A 187 -21.27 -16.01 11.65
N ALA A 188 -21.26 -14.81 12.25
CA ALA A 188 -21.09 -14.62 13.69
C ALA A 188 -22.41 -14.30 14.42
N GLY A 189 -23.55 -14.20 13.73
CA GLY A 189 -24.85 -13.86 14.32
C GLY A 189 -24.94 -12.42 14.83
N ARG A 190 -24.18 -11.49 14.24
CA ARG A 190 -24.00 -10.11 14.72
C ARG A 190 -24.85 -9.07 13.97
N VAL A 191 -25.39 -9.40 12.79
CA VAL A 191 -26.12 -8.47 11.90
C VAL A 191 -27.30 -7.79 12.60
N LYS A 192 -28.03 -8.53 13.45
CA LYS A 192 -29.20 -8.01 14.16
C LYS A 192 -28.94 -6.80 15.06
N ASP A 193 -27.68 -6.64 15.52
CA ASP A 193 -27.26 -5.59 16.46
C ASP A 193 -26.54 -4.42 15.74
N LEU A 194 -26.47 -4.43 14.39
CA LEU A 194 -25.68 -3.52 13.57
C LEU A 194 -26.51 -2.65 12.61
N SER A 195 -27.79 -2.45 12.91
CA SER A 195 -28.70 -1.72 12.01
C SER A 195 -28.23 -0.30 11.68
N GLU A 196 -27.59 0.38 12.63
CA GLU A 196 -27.05 1.72 12.43
C GLU A 196 -25.81 1.67 11.51
N GLU A 197 -24.83 0.82 11.81
CA GLU A 197 -23.61 0.67 11.03
C GLU A 197 -23.89 0.19 9.59
N ILE A 198 -24.83 -0.73 9.42
CA ILE A 198 -25.30 -1.16 8.09
C ILE A 198 -25.93 0.03 7.36
N GLY A 199 -26.72 0.86 8.04
CA GLY A 199 -27.29 2.08 7.48
C GLY A 199 -26.22 3.06 6.99
N TRP A 200 -25.06 3.17 7.67
CA TRP A 200 -23.95 4.00 7.21
C TRP A 200 -23.42 3.53 5.85
N ILE A 201 -23.32 2.24 5.66
CA ILE A 201 -22.84 1.64 4.39
C ILE A 201 -23.90 1.84 3.29
N GLU A 202 -25.14 1.44 3.53
CA GLU A 202 -26.18 1.45 2.49
C GLU A 202 -26.52 2.86 2.01
N SER A 203 -26.49 3.85 2.90
CA SER A 203 -26.80 5.26 2.54
C SER A 203 -25.82 5.87 1.54
N ARG A 204 -24.61 5.34 1.41
CA ARG A 204 -23.56 5.83 0.50
C ARG A 204 -23.30 4.90 -0.68
N ARG A 205 -23.89 3.73 -0.69
CA ARG A 205 -23.67 2.68 -1.69
C ARG A 205 -23.74 3.18 -3.12
N LYS A 206 -24.80 3.95 -3.43
CA LYS A 206 -25.01 4.47 -4.79
C LYS A 206 -23.89 5.43 -5.20
N GLU A 207 -23.50 6.38 -4.36
CA GLU A 207 -22.45 7.36 -4.64
C GLU A 207 -21.11 6.68 -4.91
N MET A 208 -20.75 5.66 -4.14
CA MET A 208 -19.51 4.90 -4.30
C MET A 208 -19.52 4.07 -5.60
N LEU A 209 -20.65 3.50 -5.96
CA LEU A 209 -20.81 2.77 -7.23
C LEU A 209 -20.79 3.71 -8.43
N ASP A 210 -21.37 4.90 -8.34
CA ASP A 210 -21.33 5.92 -9.40
C ASP A 210 -19.88 6.34 -9.68
N PHE A 211 -19.09 6.57 -8.62
CA PHE A 211 -17.66 6.86 -8.76
C PHE A 211 -16.91 5.70 -9.45
N TRP A 212 -17.11 4.49 -8.98
CA TRP A 212 -16.42 3.32 -9.55
C TRP A 212 -16.79 3.06 -11.00
N THR A 213 -18.01 3.40 -11.41
CA THR A 213 -18.45 3.32 -12.80
C THR A 213 -17.61 4.21 -13.72
N LEU A 214 -17.09 5.36 -13.23
CA LEU A 214 -16.17 6.21 -14.01
C LEU A 214 -14.81 5.55 -14.21
N VAL A 215 -14.37 4.70 -13.28
CA VAL A 215 -13.14 3.90 -13.43
C VAL A 215 -13.37 2.77 -14.44
N GLU A 216 -14.46 2.03 -14.29
CA GLU A 216 -14.80 0.88 -15.17
C GLU A 216 -15.00 1.27 -16.63
N ASN A 217 -15.58 2.44 -16.90
CA ASN A 217 -15.82 2.93 -18.26
C ASN A 217 -14.64 3.74 -18.85
N GLY A 218 -13.53 3.88 -18.10
CA GLY A 218 -12.32 4.58 -18.55
C GLY A 218 -12.40 6.11 -18.51
N THR A 219 -13.47 6.72 -17.98
CA THR A 219 -13.54 8.18 -17.75
C THR A 219 -12.47 8.63 -16.76
N ILE A 220 -12.19 7.81 -15.74
CA ILE A 220 -11.01 7.90 -14.89
C ILE A 220 -10.02 6.85 -15.40
N PRO A 221 -8.81 7.25 -15.83
CA PRO A 221 -7.87 6.34 -16.47
C PRO A 221 -7.29 5.31 -15.50
N THR A 222 -6.94 4.14 -16.05
CA THR A 222 -6.14 3.16 -15.35
C THR A 222 -4.69 3.64 -15.25
N ARG A 223 -4.11 3.50 -14.07
CA ARG A 223 -2.72 3.85 -13.71
C ARG A 223 -2.05 2.70 -12.97
N VAL A 224 -0.74 2.76 -12.80
CA VAL A 224 -0.07 1.97 -11.76
C VAL A 224 -0.37 2.60 -10.41
N THR A 225 -0.78 1.80 -9.44
CA THR A 225 -1.09 2.22 -8.07
C THR A 225 -0.27 1.43 -7.08
N HIS A 226 0.12 2.09 -6.00
CA HIS A 226 0.81 1.46 -4.87
C HIS A 226 -0.17 0.72 -3.96
N ASN A 227 -1.32 1.34 -3.66
CA ASN A 227 -2.42 0.84 -2.83
C ASN A 227 -2.10 0.64 -1.32
N ASP A 228 -0.95 1.11 -0.84
CA ASP A 228 -0.59 1.16 0.59
C ASP A 228 0.37 2.34 0.81
N THR A 229 -0.17 3.57 0.74
CA THR A 229 0.60 4.81 0.62
C THR A 229 0.93 5.49 1.95
N LYS A 230 1.01 4.70 3.02
CA LYS A 230 1.44 5.22 4.34
C LYS A 230 2.89 5.73 4.30
N ILE A 231 3.21 6.68 5.16
CA ILE A 231 4.53 7.33 5.17
C ILE A 231 5.69 6.36 5.44
N SER A 232 5.45 5.29 6.20
CA SER A 232 6.47 4.26 6.47
C SER A 232 6.90 3.49 5.21
N ASN A 233 6.17 3.63 4.10
CA ASN A 233 6.53 3.08 2.79
C ASN A 233 7.29 4.08 1.90
N ILE A 234 7.74 5.20 2.46
CA ILE A 234 8.61 6.18 1.79
C ILE A 234 9.95 6.22 2.53
N LEU A 235 11.04 6.09 1.77
CA LEU A 235 12.39 6.31 2.28
C LEU A 235 12.80 7.77 2.06
N PHE A 236 13.43 8.33 3.07
CA PHE A 236 14.00 9.68 3.05
C PHE A 236 15.50 9.62 3.26
N ASP A 237 16.23 10.62 2.82
CA ASP A 237 17.63 10.81 3.18
C ASP A 237 17.77 11.48 4.57
N SER A 238 18.99 11.67 5.01
CA SER A 238 19.29 12.33 6.31
C SER A 238 18.87 13.80 6.38
N GLU A 239 18.60 14.44 5.25
CA GLU A 239 18.16 15.83 5.13
C GLU A 239 16.63 15.94 5.01
N GLY A 240 15.91 14.79 4.98
CA GLY A 240 14.47 14.70 4.86
C GLY A 240 13.95 14.82 3.43
N SER A 241 14.82 14.68 2.42
CA SER A 241 14.38 14.59 1.03
C SER A 241 13.90 13.18 0.70
N VAL A 242 12.88 13.09 -0.15
CA VAL A 242 12.34 11.79 -0.60
C VAL A 242 13.37 11.06 -1.46
N LEU A 243 13.72 9.84 -1.07
CA LEU A 243 14.53 8.92 -1.88
C LEU A 243 13.63 8.07 -2.79
N CYS A 244 12.91 7.10 -2.24
CA CYS A 244 12.05 6.23 -3.03
C CYS A 244 10.88 5.68 -2.22
N VAL A 245 9.90 5.13 -2.95
CA VAL A 245 8.77 4.39 -2.38
C VAL A 245 9.11 2.91 -2.35
N ILE A 246 8.79 2.25 -1.25
CA ILE A 246 9.07 0.82 -0.97
C ILE A 246 7.78 0.06 -0.65
N ASP A 247 7.90 -1.26 -0.40
CA ASP A 247 6.77 -2.16 -0.09
C ASP A 247 5.75 -2.24 -1.23
N LEU A 248 6.25 -2.58 -2.43
CA LEU A 248 5.48 -2.60 -3.67
C LEU A 248 4.62 -3.87 -3.86
N ASP A 249 4.36 -4.63 -2.81
CA ASP A 249 3.63 -5.90 -2.87
C ASP A 249 2.18 -5.72 -3.35
N THR A 250 1.59 -4.56 -3.08
CA THR A 250 0.23 -4.18 -3.49
C THR A 250 0.17 -3.42 -4.81
N CYS A 251 1.32 -3.26 -5.51
CA CYS A 251 1.33 -2.57 -6.80
C CYS A 251 0.53 -3.33 -7.86
N MET A 252 -0.49 -2.66 -8.40
CA MET A 252 -1.40 -3.17 -9.43
C MET A 252 -1.84 -2.07 -10.37
N SER A 253 -2.57 -2.45 -11.42
CA SER A 253 -3.26 -1.50 -12.29
C SER A 253 -4.62 -1.13 -11.69
N SER A 254 -4.85 0.14 -11.38
CA SER A 254 -6.12 0.66 -10.87
C SER A 254 -6.24 2.17 -11.18
N THR A 255 -6.87 2.95 -10.33
CA THR A 255 -6.89 4.42 -10.44
C THR A 255 -5.94 5.06 -9.43
N SER A 256 -5.16 6.07 -9.86
CA SER A 256 -4.27 6.84 -8.99
C SER A 256 -4.99 7.51 -7.80
N LEU A 257 -6.30 7.65 -7.92
CA LEU A 257 -7.15 8.20 -6.86
C LEU A 257 -7.18 7.31 -5.60
N ASN A 258 -6.98 5.98 -5.76
CA ASN A 258 -6.89 5.09 -4.61
C ASN A 258 -5.69 5.44 -3.72
N ASP A 259 -4.54 5.70 -4.33
CA ASP A 259 -3.32 6.07 -3.59
C ASP A 259 -3.48 7.39 -2.84
N PHE A 260 -4.04 8.42 -3.52
CA PHE A 260 -4.32 9.69 -2.85
C PHE A 260 -5.30 9.51 -1.69
N GLY A 261 -6.38 8.75 -1.92
CA GLY A 261 -7.40 8.49 -0.89
C GLY A 261 -6.85 7.75 0.33
N ASP A 262 -6.03 6.72 0.11
CA ASP A 262 -5.41 5.95 1.18
C ASP A 262 -4.41 6.78 2.00
N ALA A 263 -3.60 7.59 1.33
CA ALA A 263 -2.71 8.52 2.00
C ALA A 263 -3.51 9.52 2.86
N ILE A 264 -4.52 10.19 2.32
CA ILE A 264 -5.32 11.15 3.10
C ILE A 264 -5.94 10.48 4.32
N ARG A 265 -6.47 9.26 4.19
CA ARG A 265 -7.02 8.50 5.32
C ARG A 265 -5.99 8.32 6.45
N SER A 266 -4.74 8.01 6.13
CA SER A 266 -3.69 7.75 7.12
C SER A 266 -3.01 9.03 7.63
N TYR A 267 -2.72 9.99 6.76
CA TYR A 267 -1.96 11.20 7.11
C TYR A 267 -2.79 12.23 7.86
N THR A 268 -4.09 12.28 7.64
CA THR A 268 -4.93 13.35 8.18
C THR A 268 -5.70 12.96 9.42
N ASN A 269 -5.75 11.68 9.78
CA ASN A 269 -6.46 11.21 10.97
C ASN A 269 -5.76 11.69 12.24
N THR A 270 -6.47 12.49 13.04
CA THR A 270 -5.96 13.00 14.33
C THR A 270 -5.96 11.95 15.44
N GLY A 271 -6.83 10.92 15.34
CA GLY A 271 -6.90 9.78 16.25
C GLY A 271 -6.17 8.55 15.73
N ALA A 272 -6.24 7.46 16.49
CA ALA A 272 -5.82 6.14 16.01
C ALA A 272 -6.87 5.53 15.07
N GLU A 273 -6.46 4.54 14.25
CA GLU A 273 -7.38 3.79 13.37
C GLU A 273 -8.46 3.05 14.16
N ASP A 274 -8.13 2.67 15.40
CA ASP A 274 -8.97 1.96 16.35
C ASP A 274 -9.24 2.76 17.63
N ASP A 275 -9.27 4.09 17.54
CA ASP A 275 -9.49 4.94 18.71
C ASP A 275 -10.91 4.75 19.26
N ARG A 276 -11.01 4.38 20.52
CA ARG A 276 -12.30 4.22 21.21
C ARG A 276 -12.95 5.56 21.55
N ASP A 277 -12.12 6.60 21.71
CA ASP A 277 -12.59 7.96 21.96
C ASP A 277 -12.78 8.70 20.63
N LEU A 278 -13.98 8.60 20.10
CA LEU A 278 -14.33 9.21 18.81
C LEU A 278 -14.21 10.74 18.77
N SER A 279 -14.11 11.39 19.95
CA SER A 279 -13.88 12.85 20.00
C SER A 279 -12.47 13.24 19.52
N LYS A 280 -11.52 12.31 19.56
CA LYS A 280 -10.17 12.49 19.05
C LYS A 280 -10.04 12.28 17.54
N VAL A 281 -11.03 11.63 16.91
CA VAL A 281 -10.99 11.25 15.51
C VAL A 281 -11.57 12.36 14.65
N SER A 282 -10.73 12.97 13.84
CA SER A 282 -11.09 14.02 12.88
C SER A 282 -10.10 14.05 11.73
N MET A 283 -10.50 14.61 10.61
CA MET A 283 -9.57 14.94 9.53
C MET A 283 -8.91 16.29 9.79
N SER A 284 -7.59 16.33 9.83
CA SER A 284 -6.81 17.57 9.89
C SER A 284 -6.76 18.23 8.51
N MET A 285 -7.37 19.41 8.37
CA MET A 285 -7.34 20.17 7.12
C MET A 285 -5.95 20.69 6.80
N GLU A 286 -5.15 21.02 7.81
CA GLU A 286 -3.76 21.44 7.64
C GLU A 286 -2.91 20.34 7.01
N MET A 287 -3.05 19.10 7.51
CA MET A 287 -2.34 17.93 6.95
C MET A 287 -2.86 17.61 5.54
N PHE A 288 -4.16 17.70 5.31
CA PHE A 288 -4.76 17.51 3.98
C PHE A 288 -4.18 18.50 2.96
N LYS A 289 -4.14 19.78 3.32
CA LYS A 289 -3.58 20.82 2.46
C LYS A 289 -2.11 20.55 2.15
N ALA A 290 -1.29 20.31 3.16
CA ALA A 290 0.14 20.06 2.98
C ALA A 290 0.41 18.83 2.09
N TYR A 291 -0.27 17.71 2.34
CA TYR A 291 -0.13 16.51 1.51
C TYR A 291 -0.57 16.79 0.06
N THR A 292 -1.70 17.46 -0.13
CA THR A 292 -2.26 17.79 -1.46
C THR A 292 -1.30 18.67 -2.25
N GLU A 293 -0.73 19.71 -1.62
CA GLU A 293 0.27 20.57 -2.24
C GLU A 293 1.52 19.78 -2.67
N GLY A 294 2.05 18.91 -1.79
CA GLY A 294 3.18 18.04 -2.10
C GLY A 294 2.88 17.08 -3.25
N TYR A 295 1.74 16.42 -3.22
CA TYR A 295 1.31 15.49 -4.28
C TYR A 295 1.14 16.20 -5.63
N LEU A 296 0.44 17.33 -5.66
CA LEU A 296 0.17 18.06 -6.89
C LEU A 296 1.39 18.79 -7.44
N SER A 297 2.38 19.14 -6.61
CA SER A 297 3.66 19.68 -7.08
C SER A 297 4.37 18.75 -8.07
N MET A 298 4.21 17.43 -7.88
CA MET A 298 4.82 16.40 -8.72
C MET A 298 3.87 15.85 -9.78
N ARG A 299 2.57 15.91 -9.55
CA ARG A 299 1.60 15.07 -10.28
C ARG A 299 0.62 15.85 -11.14
N ARG A 300 0.40 17.14 -10.88
CA ARG A 300 -0.65 17.94 -11.55
C ARG A 300 -0.57 17.88 -13.09
N GLY A 301 0.62 17.97 -13.65
CA GLY A 301 0.83 17.93 -15.11
C GLY A 301 0.48 16.60 -15.78
N ASN A 302 0.31 15.52 -15.02
CA ASN A 302 0.01 14.17 -15.51
C ASN A 302 -1.41 13.69 -15.15
N LEU A 303 -2.20 14.50 -14.44
CA LEU A 303 -3.59 14.18 -14.08
C LEU A 303 -4.54 14.73 -15.15
N THR A 304 -5.59 13.95 -15.45
CA THR A 304 -6.72 14.45 -16.25
C THR A 304 -7.59 15.39 -15.42
N GLY A 305 -8.40 16.21 -16.09
CA GLY A 305 -9.36 17.07 -15.38
C GLY A 305 -10.37 16.27 -14.54
N THR A 306 -10.68 15.03 -14.93
CA THR A 306 -11.55 14.13 -14.15
C THR A 306 -10.83 13.63 -12.91
N GLU A 307 -9.57 13.20 -13.00
CA GLU A 307 -8.78 12.79 -11.82
C GLU A 307 -8.69 13.94 -10.82
N LEU A 308 -8.36 15.17 -11.25
CA LEU A 308 -8.31 16.35 -10.38
C LEU A 308 -9.64 16.60 -9.67
N ARG A 309 -10.76 16.54 -10.40
CA ARG A 309 -12.11 16.73 -9.83
C ARG A 309 -12.46 15.73 -8.75
N TYR A 310 -12.01 14.49 -8.90
CA TYR A 310 -12.32 13.42 -7.96
C TYR A 310 -11.25 13.19 -6.88
N LEU A 311 -10.17 13.99 -6.86
CA LEU A 311 -9.08 13.82 -5.91
C LEU A 311 -9.56 13.96 -4.45
N ALA A 312 -10.31 15.02 -4.11
CA ALA A 312 -10.91 15.15 -2.78
C ALA A 312 -11.92 14.03 -2.46
N PHE A 313 -12.69 13.57 -3.47
CA PHE A 313 -13.65 12.49 -3.29
C PHE A 313 -12.98 11.17 -2.95
N SER A 314 -11.80 10.90 -3.51
CA SER A 314 -11.10 9.63 -3.28
C SER A 314 -10.74 9.39 -1.81
N ALA A 315 -10.52 10.46 -1.03
CA ALA A 315 -10.33 10.35 0.42
C ALA A 315 -11.57 9.78 1.12
N ARG A 316 -12.77 10.27 0.73
CA ARG A 316 -14.03 9.73 1.22
C ARG A 316 -14.24 8.29 0.75
N TYR A 317 -13.91 8.01 -0.50
CA TYR A 317 -14.07 6.69 -1.11
C TYR A 317 -13.25 5.62 -0.38
N ILE A 318 -11.96 5.82 -0.19
CA ILE A 318 -11.09 4.84 0.48
C ILE A 318 -11.43 4.72 1.97
N THR A 319 -11.73 5.85 2.64
CA THR A 319 -12.15 5.79 4.05
C THR A 319 -13.46 5.03 4.20
N TYR A 320 -14.42 5.24 3.30
CA TYR A 320 -15.67 4.46 3.27
C TYR A 320 -15.42 2.96 3.02
N GLU A 321 -14.57 2.62 2.04
CA GLU A 321 -14.22 1.22 1.80
C GLU A 321 -13.62 0.56 3.04
N GLN A 322 -12.80 1.29 3.79
CA GLN A 322 -12.20 0.76 5.02
C GLN A 322 -13.25 0.55 6.13
N VAL A 323 -14.24 1.45 6.26
CA VAL A 323 -15.39 1.24 7.16
C VAL A 323 -16.11 -0.05 6.80
N LEU A 324 -16.44 -0.23 5.51
CA LEU A 324 -17.14 -1.43 5.00
C LEU A 324 -16.32 -2.69 5.29
N ARG A 325 -15.02 -2.67 5.03
CA ARG A 325 -14.13 -3.84 5.19
C ARG A 325 -14.02 -4.27 6.66
N PHE A 326 -13.87 -3.34 7.60
CA PHE A 326 -13.83 -3.68 9.02
C PHE A 326 -15.17 -4.21 9.52
N LEU A 327 -16.27 -3.60 9.09
CA LEU A 327 -17.62 -4.06 9.48
C LEU A 327 -17.91 -5.45 8.90
N MET A 328 -17.55 -5.68 7.66
CA MET A 328 -17.72 -6.98 6.99
C MET A 328 -16.92 -8.08 7.70
N ASP A 329 -15.66 -7.81 8.06
CA ASP A 329 -14.85 -8.78 8.79
C ASP A 329 -15.40 -9.06 10.20
N TYR A 330 -15.94 -8.03 10.87
CA TYR A 330 -16.63 -8.21 12.14
C TYR A 330 -17.85 -9.12 11.99
N ILE A 331 -18.68 -8.94 10.96
CA ILE A 331 -19.85 -9.79 10.67
C ILE A 331 -19.40 -11.23 10.36
N ASP A 332 -18.27 -11.40 9.67
CA ASP A 332 -17.71 -12.71 9.31
C ASP A 332 -16.98 -13.41 10.46
N GLY A 333 -16.82 -12.77 11.62
CA GLY A 333 -16.22 -13.35 12.82
C GLY A 333 -14.72 -13.11 12.95
N ASP A 334 -14.25 -11.93 12.49
CA ASP A 334 -12.88 -11.41 12.69
C ASP A 334 -11.80 -12.32 12.10
N LYS A 335 -11.93 -12.69 10.82
CA LYS A 335 -11.06 -13.68 10.15
C LYS A 335 -9.93 -13.05 9.37
N TYR A 336 -10.12 -11.84 8.85
CA TYR A 336 -9.16 -11.20 7.95
C TYR A 336 -8.14 -10.34 8.70
N TYR A 337 -8.63 -9.45 9.55
CA TYR A 337 -7.75 -8.57 10.33
C TYR A 337 -7.37 -9.19 11.67
N LYS A 338 -6.10 -9.04 12.06
CA LYS A 338 -5.67 -9.40 13.43
C LYS A 338 -6.41 -8.53 14.45
N THR A 339 -7.05 -9.16 15.42
CA THR A 339 -7.76 -8.49 16.50
C THR A 339 -7.06 -8.72 17.84
N ALA A 340 -6.99 -7.68 18.66
CA ALA A 340 -6.39 -7.75 20.00
C ALA A 340 -7.43 -8.09 21.10
N TYR A 341 -8.72 -7.89 20.79
CA TYR A 341 -9.85 -8.13 21.71
C TYR A 341 -11.15 -8.35 20.91
N PRO A 342 -12.19 -8.94 21.50
CA PRO A 342 -13.51 -8.96 20.90
C PRO A 342 -13.97 -7.55 20.53
N GLU A 343 -14.71 -7.38 19.45
CA GLU A 343 -15.20 -6.09 18.94
C GLU A 343 -14.13 -5.14 18.37
N HIS A 344 -12.85 -5.54 18.28
CA HIS A 344 -11.81 -4.66 17.77
C HIS A 344 -12.14 -4.11 16.37
N ASN A 345 -12.65 -4.95 15.47
CA ASN A 345 -13.07 -4.50 14.15
C ASN A 345 -14.30 -3.59 14.18
N LEU A 346 -15.21 -3.74 15.14
CA LEU A 346 -16.32 -2.81 15.32
C LEU A 346 -15.83 -1.44 15.82
N VAL A 347 -14.83 -1.41 16.72
CA VAL A 347 -14.18 -0.16 17.16
C VAL A 347 -13.50 0.54 15.98
N ARG A 348 -12.75 -0.20 15.17
CA ARG A 348 -12.15 0.31 13.92
C ARG A 348 -13.21 0.86 12.97
N THR A 349 -14.30 0.13 12.76
CA THR A 349 -15.43 0.57 11.94
C THR A 349 -15.93 1.94 12.38
N ARG A 350 -16.18 2.11 13.67
CA ARG A 350 -16.71 3.36 14.24
C ARG A 350 -15.71 4.51 14.17
N ALA A 351 -14.43 4.24 14.42
CA ALA A 351 -13.36 5.25 14.30
C ALA A 351 -13.23 5.72 12.85
N GLN A 352 -13.16 4.80 11.88
CA GLN A 352 -13.07 5.16 10.46
C GLN A 352 -14.35 5.84 9.95
N TYR A 353 -15.51 5.46 10.44
CA TYR A 353 -16.74 6.17 10.10
C TYR A 353 -16.76 7.60 10.66
N ARG A 354 -16.25 7.80 11.87
CA ARG A 354 -16.09 9.15 12.42
C ARG A 354 -15.13 10.01 11.58
N LEU A 355 -14.04 9.42 11.09
CA LEU A 355 -13.12 10.09 10.16
C LEU A 355 -13.83 10.46 8.85
N LEU A 356 -14.61 9.54 8.27
CA LEU A 356 -15.41 9.79 7.07
C LEU A 356 -16.40 10.95 7.26
N GLN A 357 -17.13 10.98 8.38
CA GLN A 357 -18.03 12.09 8.71
C GLN A 357 -17.29 13.43 8.78
N SER A 358 -16.07 13.44 9.34
CA SER A 358 -15.24 14.63 9.40
C SER A 358 -14.82 15.11 7.99
N MET A 359 -14.47 14.19 7.08
CA MET A 359 -14.18 14.51 5.68
C MET A 359 -15.43 15.05 4.96
N GLU A 360 -16.59 14.45 5.18
CA GLU A 360 -17.86 14.89 4.58
C GLU A 360 -18.23 16.30 5.03
N ALA A 361 -18.06 16.61 6.31
CA ALA A 361 -18.34 17.93 6.87
C ALA A 361 -17.40 19.02 6.31
N GLN A 362 -16.17 18.65 5.92
CA GLN A 362 -15.13 19.55 5.41
C GLN A 362 -14.96 19.46 3.88
N TYR A 363 -15.81 18.71 3.18
CA TYR A 363 -15.62 18.35 1.78
C TYR A 363 -15.47 19.54 0.83
N SER A 364 -16.30 20.59 1.01
CA SER A 364 -16.24 21.80 0.18
C SER A 364 -14.88 22.52 0.31
N GLU A 365 -14.26 22.49 1.48
CA GLU A 365 -12.92 23.05 1.69
C GLU A 365 -11.84 22.18 1.05
N MET A 366 -11.95 20.84 1.16
CA MET A 366 -11.05 19.92 0.47
C MET A 366 -11.03 20.17 -1.04
N VAL A 367 -12.21 20.34 -1.65
CA VAL A 367 -12.33 20.67 -3.09
C VAL A 367 -11.63 21.98 -3.42
N ARG A 368 -11.88 23.05 -2.64
CA ARG A 368 -11.22 24.35 -2.86
C ARG A 368 -9.69 24.27 -2.77
N ILE A 369 -9.15 23.49 -1.84
CA ILE A 369 -7.70 23.27 -1.74
C ILE A 369 -7.16 22.60 -2.99
N VAL A 370 -7.79 21.52 -3.47
CA VAL A 370 -7.36 20.81 -4.69
C VAL A 370 -7.40 21.73 -5.92
N GLU A 371 -8.43 22.56 -6.03
CA GLU A 371 -8.56 23.52 -7.13
C GLU A 371 -7.52 24.63 -7.07
N GLY A 372 -7.13 25.06 -5.86
CA GLY A 372 -6.19 26.16 -5.61
C GLY A 372 -4.71 25.76 -5.72
N CYS A 373 -4.38 24.47 -5.61
CA CYS A 373 -3.03 23.97 -5.86
C CYS A 373 -2.77 23.84 -7.36
#